data_a70af0b9038b06fc0eff6d8e5501d690
#
_entry.id   a70af0b9038b06fc0eff6d8e5501d690
#
_cell.length_a   1.000
_cell.length_b   1.000
_cell.length_c   1.000
_cell.angle_alpha   90.00
_cell.angle_beta   90.00
_cell.angle_gamma   90.00
#
_symmetry.space_group_name_H-M   'P 1'
#
loop_
_entity.id
_entity.type
_entity.pdbx_description
1 polymer ?
#
loop_
_entity_poly.entity_id
_entity_poly.type
_entity_poly.pdbx_seq_one_letter_code
_entity_poly.pdbx_strand_id
1 'polypeptide(L)'
;YYFFVFGAFVALSLWLPQYLVRVYGLDIGTAGVIAACFSIPASLFRAYGGHLSDTYGARRVLYWTFLVSIVATFILSYPAADYVVHGAHGDIRFHLGMGLVGFTVTVFVLGFFMALGKAAVYKHIPVYYPNHVGAVGGLVGMIGGLGGFLLPILFGVLLDLTGLWTSCFMALFVVVAVSLTWMHVTVRQMERAAAGPALAALPPD
;
A
#
# COMPACT_ATOMS: atom_id res chain seq x y z
N TYR A 1 5.68 -8.53 -0.98
CA TYR A 1 5.38 -7.47 0.01
C TYR A 1 6.15 -6.18 -0.30
N TYR A 2 7.45 -6.25 -0.57
CA TYR A 2 8.28 -5.08 -0.83
C TYR A 2 7.93 -4.39 -2.15
N PHE A 3 7.42 -5.13 -3.12
CA PHE A 3 6.84 -4.58 -4.36
C PHE A 3 5.75 -3.54 -4.07
N PHE A 4 4.89 -3.81 -3.07
CA PHE A 4 3.88 -2.85 -2.64
C PHE A 4 4.46 -1.74 -1.76
N VAL A 5 5.04 -2.06 -0.60
CA VAL A 5 5.42 -1.04 0.39
C VAL A 5 6.53 -0.10 -0.09
N PHE A 6 7.39 -0.53 -1.01
CA PHE A 6 8.43 0.29 -1.61
C PHE A 6 8.12 0.64 -3.07
N GLY A 7 7.79 -0.35 -3.90
CA GLY A 7 7.54 -0.11 -5.33
C GLY A 7 6.35 0.82 -5.56
N ALA A 8 5.20 0.55 -4.94
CA ALA A 8 4.04 1.42 -5.06
C ALA A 8 4.27 2.80 -4.41
N PHE A 9 5.06 2.88 -3.34
CA PHE A 9 5.45 4.16 -2.75
C PHE A 9 6.24 5.03 -3.75
N VAL A 10 7.25 4.45 -4.43
CA VAL A 10 8.03 5.15 -5.45
C VAL A 10 7.14 5.56 -6.63
N ALA A 11 6.31 4.64 -7.10
CA ALA A 11 5.38 4.89 -8.20
C ALA A 11 4.42 6.05 -7.89
N LEU A 12 3.82 6.06 -6.69
CA LEU A 12 2.95 7.15 -6.27
C LEU A 12 3.71 8.47 -6.09
N SER A 13 4.93 8.45 -5.55
CA SER A 13 5.74 9.66 -5.42
C SER A 13 5.98 10.35 -6.77
N LEU A 14 6.12 9.56 -7.84
CA LEU A 14 6.27 10.08 -9.20
C LEU A 14 4.92 10.48 -9.83
N TRP A 15 3.84 9.79 -9.50
CA TRP A 15 2.52 9.99 -10.11
C TRP A 15 1.71 11.12 -9.48
N LEU A 16 1.82 11.30 -8.16
CA LEU A 16 1.01 12.25 -7.39
C LEU A 16 1.05 13.71 -7.87
N PRO A 17 2.20 14.31 -8.26
CA PRO A 17 2.22 15.68 -8.72
C PRO A 17 1.31 15.87 -9.94
N GLN A 18 1.42 14.99 -10.94
CA GLN A 18 0.59 15.04 -12.14
C GLN A 18 -0.90 14.76 -11.83
N TYR A 19 -1.17 13.80 -10.95
CA TYR A 19 -2.53 13.51 -10.47
C TYR A 19 -3.19 14.74 -9.87
N LEU A 20 -2.49 15.44 -8.97
CA LEU A 20 -2.99 16.64 -8.29
C LEU A 20 -3.26 17.81 -9.26
N VAL A 21 -2.38 18.03 -10.23
CA VAL A 21 -2.58 19.02 -11.29
C VAL A 21 -3.83 18.69 -12.11
N ARG A 22 -3.99 17.42 -12.52
CA ARG A 22 -5.05 17.01 -13.44
C ARG A 22 -6.41 16.86 -12.79
N VAL A 23 -6.46 16.34 -11.58
CA VAL A 23 -7.73 16.03 -10.88
C VAL A 23 -8.23 17.22 -10.06
N TYR A 24 -7.30 17.94 -9.40
CA TYR A 24 -7.65 19.04 -8.51
C TYR A 24 -7.38 20.43 -9.10
N GLY A 25 -6.83 20.50 -10.32
CA GLY A 25 -6.54 21.77 -10.99
C GLY A 25 -5.47 22.63 -10.31
N LEU A 26 -4.58 22.00 -9.53
CA LEU A 26 -3.52 22.71 -8.82
C LEU A 26 -2.40 23.15 -9.76
N ASP A 27 -1.72 24.24 -9.42
CA ASP A 27 -0.45 24.56 -10.04
C ASP A 27 0.62 23.52 -9.68
N ILE A 28 1.64 23.40 -10.52
CA ILE A 28 2.69 22.37 -10.35
C ILE A 28 3.50 22.55 -9.06
N GLY A 29 3.68 23.78 -8.58
CA GLY A 29 4.40 24.06 -7.33
C GLY A 29 3.62 23.54 -6.12
N THR A 30 2.35 23.90 -6.01
CA THR A 30 1.44 23.43 -4.94
C THR A 30 1.27 21.89 -5.00
N ALA A 31 1.09 21.32 -6.18
CA ALA A 31 1.02 19.88 -6.37
C ALA A 31 2.30 19.17 -5.90
N GLY A 32 3.46 19.75 -6.19
CA GLY A 32 4.76 19.25 -5.73
C GLY A 32 4.90 19.29 -4.20
N VAL A 33 4.47 20.36 -3.54
CA VAL A 33 4.49 20.47 -2.07
C VAL A 33 3.57 19.41 -1.43
N ILE A 34 2.36 19.21 -1.94
CA ILE A 34 1.44 18.18 -1.43
C ILE A 34 2.01 16.77 -1.66
N ALA A 35 2.59 16.51 -2.82
CA ALA A 35 3.26 15.25 -3.08
C ALA A 35 4.48 15.02 -2.17
N ALA A 36 5.20 16.09 -1.79
CA ALA A 36 6.28 16.04 -0.81
C ALA A 36 5.76 15.69 0.60
N CYS A 37 4.55 16.14 0.97
CA CYS A 37 3.88 15.73 2.22
C CYS A 37 3.59 14.22 2.29
N PHE A 38 3.49 13.54 1.15
CA PHE A 38 3.46 12.07 1.10
C PHE A 38 4.86 11.47 1.26
N SER A 39 5.82 11.94 0.47
CA SER A 39 7.13 11.29 0.29
C SER A 39 8.08 11.51 1.45
N ILE A 40 8.15 12.73 1.99
CA ILE A 40 9.11 13.10 3.06
C ILE A 40 8.76 12.40 4.39
N PRO A 41 7.54 12.52 4.93
CA PRO A 41 7.18 11.83 6.16
C PRO A 41 7.28 10.32 6.02
N ALA A 42 6.85 9.76 4.89
CA ALA A 42 6.95 8.33 4.64
C ALA A 42 8.40 7.81 4.59
N SER A 43 9.37 8.66 4.31
CA SER A 43 10.79 8.32 4.41
C SER A 43 11.28 8.37 5.85
N LEU A 44 10.89 9.40 6.62
CA LEU A 44 11.29 9.59 8.02
C LEU A 44 10.68 8.51 8.95
N PHE A 45 9.41 8.22 8.79
CA PHE A 45 8.70 7.22 9.61
C PHE A 45 9.17 5.77 9.38
N ARG A 46 10.05 5.54 8.41
CA ARG A 46 10.71 4.23 8.25
C ARG A 46 11.52 3.83 9.49
N ALA A 47 12.21 4.79 10.12
CA ALA A 47 12.94 4.54 11.36
C ALA A 47 11.99 4.12 12.50
N TYR A 48 10.85 4.81 12.60
CA TYR A 48 9.80 4.46 13.58
C TYR A 48 9.20 3.08 13.31
N GLY A 49 9.02 2.70 12.04
CA GLY A 49 8.59 1.34 11.65
C GLY A 49 9.56 0.25 12.11
N GLY A 50 10.87 0.53 12.12
CA GLY A 50 11.88 -0.35 12.70
C GLY A 50 11.64 -0.57 14.20
N HIS A 51 11.49 0.52 14.95
CA HIS A 51 11.20 0.46 16.39
C HIS A 51 9.89 -0.29 16.70
N LEU A 52 8.80 0.00 15.97
CA LEU A 52 7.54 -0.74 16.12
C LEU A 52 7.68 -2.23 15.82
N SER A 53 8.49 -2.57 14.83
CA SER A 53 8.76 -3.97 14.46
C SER A 53 9.57 -4.71 15.53
N ASP A 54 10.42 -3.99 16.26
CA ASP A 54 11.14 -4.55 17.42
C ASP A 54 10.21 -4.78 18.62
N THR A 55 9.27 -3.86 18.86
CA THR A 55 8.36 -3.90 20.01
C THR A 55 7.19 -4.87 19.82
N TYR A 56 6.53 -4.82 18.67
CA TYR A 56 5.29 -5.56 18.39
C TYR A 56 5.48 -6.76 17.47
N GLY A 57 6.67 -6.92 16.90
CA GLY A 57 6.98 -7.93 15.90
C GLY A 57 6.66 -7.48 14.47
N ALA A 58 7.61 -7.73 13.56
CA ALA A 58 7.52 -7.30 12.15
C ALA A 58 6.29 -7.85 11.42
N ARG A 59 5.84 -9.08 11.75
CA ARG A 59 4.63 -9.69 11.17
C ARG A 59 3.38 -8.86 11.48
N ARG A 60 3.19 -8.45 12.74
CA ARG A 60 2.03 -7.64 13.14
C ARG A 60 2.03 -6.26 12.50
N VAL A 61 3.19 -5.63 12.41
CA VAL A 61 3.35 -4.33 11.73
C VAL A 61 3.00 -4.44 10.23
N LEU A 62 3.37 -5.54 9.57
CA LEU A 62 2.97 -5.79 8.17
C LEU A 62 1.46 -5.99 8.03
N TYR A 63 0.80 -6.70 8.95
CA TYR A 63 -0.67 -6.81 8.93
C TYR A 63 -1.34 -5.44 9.05
N TRP A 64 -0.90 -4.59 9.99
CA TRP A 64 -1.42 -3.23 10.10
C TRP A 64 -1.20 -2.42 8.83
N THR A 65 0.02 -2.52 8.27
CA THR A 65 0.35 -1.85 7.00
C THR A 65 -0.61 -2.25 5.89
N PHE A 66 -0.80 -3.54 5.65
CA PHE A 66 -1.65 -3.99 4.55
C PHE A 66 -3.13 -3.73 4.80
N LEU A 67 -3.64 -3.91 6.02
CA LEU A 67 -5.04 -3.63 6.34
C LEU A 67 -5.39 -2.16 6.15
N VAL A 68 -4.56 -1.25 6.67
CA VAL A 68 -4.80 0.19 6.47
C VAL A 68 -4.62 0.58 5.02
N SER A 69 -3.63 0.01 4.32
CA SER A 69 -3.41 0.29 2.90
C SER A 69 -4.57 -0.18 2.02
N ILE A 70 -5.21 -1.33 2.33
CA ILE A 70 -6.43 -1.79 1.62
C ILE A 70 -7.54 -0.76 1.77
N VAL A 71 -7.82 -0.31 2.99
CA VAL A 71 -8.86 0.68 3.24
C VAL A 71 -8.54 2.00 2.54
N ALA A 72 -7.30 2.49 2.67
CA ALA A 72 -6.88 3.74 2.06
C ALA A 72 -6.94 3.68 0.52
N THR A 73 -6.41 2.63 -0.10
CA THR A 73 -6.46 2.47 -1.56
C THR A 73 -7.87 2.25 -2.07
N PHE A 74 -8.73 1.55 -1.34
CA PHE A 74 -10.15 1.43 -1.67
C PHE A 74 -10.84 2.79 -1.68
N ILE A 75 -10.67 3.60 -0.64
CA ILE A 75 -11.24 4.95 -0.55
C ILE A 75 -10.73 5.83 -1.70
N LEU A 76 -9.41 5.79 -1.99
CA LEU A 76 -8.78 6.57 -3.06
C LEU A 76 -9.17 6.09 -4.46
N SER A 77 -9.56 4.83 -4.63
CA SER A 77 -9.96 4.27 -5.91
C SER A 77 -11.32 4.76 -6.39
N TYR A 78 -12.11 5.37 -5.51
CA TYR A 78 -13.45 5.83 -5.83
C TYR A 78 -13.38 7.11 -6.69
N PRO A 79 -13.87 7.10 -7.94
CA PRO A 79 -13.88 8.28 -8.78
C PRO A 79 -14.93 9.28 -8.31
N ALA A 80 -14.69 10.57 -8.54
CA ALA A 80 -15.73 11.57 -8.42
C ALA A 80 -16.86 11.27 -9.40
N ALA A 81 -18.09 11.16 -8.91
CA ALA A 81 -19.25 10.80 -9.70
C ALA A 81 -20.50 11.57 -9.27
N ASP A 82 -21.31 11.92 -10.25
CA ASP A 82 -22.63 12.52 -10.04
C ASP A 82 -23.68 11.40 -10.02
N TYR A 83 -24.37 11.28 -8.91
CA TYR A 83 -25.44 10.30 -8.72
C TYR A 83 -26.78 10.94 -8.94
N VAL A 84 -27.64 10.26 -9.68
CA VAL A 84 -29.07 10.58 -9.83
C VAL A 84 -29.85 9.41 -9.25
N VAL A 85 -30.49 9.63 -8.12
CA VAL A 85 -31.38 8.65 -7.49
C VAL A 85 -32.80 8.99 -7.86
N HIS A 86 -33.48 8.09 -8.55
CA HIS A 86 -34.91 8.24 -8.89
C HIS A 86 -35.75 7.97 -7.65
N GLY A 87 -36.13 9.04 -6.93
CA GLY A 87 -36.96 8.96 -5.75
C GLY A 87 -38.47 9.00 -6.08
N ALA A 88 -39.31 8.64 -5.11
CA ALA A 88 -40.77 8.63 -5.26
C ALA A 88 -41.37 10.03 -5.56
N HIS A 89 -40.67 11.10 -5.23
CA HIS A 89 -41.11 12.50 -5.41
C HIS A 89 -40.24 13.29 -6.41
N GLY A 90 -39.39 12.61 -7.19
CA GLY A 90 -38.51 13.22 -8.18
C GLY A 90 -37.06 12.79 -8.04
N ASP A 91 -36.24 13.24 -8.99
CA ASP A 91 -34.81 12.89 -9.06
C ASP A 91 -34.02 13.69 -8.03
N ILE A 92 -33.25 12.96 -7.19
CA ILE A 92 -32.29 13.52 -6.24
C ILE A 92 -30.92 13.42 -6.85
N ARG A 93 -30.27 14.56 -7.07
CA ARG A 93 -28.90 14.62 -7.62
C ARG A 93 -27.92 14.98 -6.52
N PHE A 94 -26.84 14.19 -6.37
CA PHE A 94 -25.77 14.54 -5.45
C PHE A 94 -24.42 14.16 -6.05
N HIS A 95 -23.44 15.00 -5.78
CA HIS A 95 -22.04 14.77 -6.18
C HIS A 95 -21.31 14.06 -5.05
N LEU A 96 -20.71 12.89 -5.36
CA LEU A 96 -19.81 12.19 -4.46
C LEU A 96 -18.40 12.28 -5.02
N GLY A 97 -17.55 13.05 -4.35
CA GLY A 97 -16.16 13.22 -4.73
C GLY A 97 -15.31 13.53 -3.50
N MET A 98 -14.06 13.10 -3.53
CA MET A 98 -13.14 13.36 -2.44
C MET A 98 -12.53 14.75 -2.61
N GLY A 99 -12.73 15.63 -1.62
CA GLY A 99 -12.05 16.93 -1.59
C GLY A 99 -10.54 16.79 -1.37
N LEU A 100 -9.78 17.81 -1.78
CA LEU A 100 -8.31 17.85 -1.69
C LEU A 100 -7.77 17.50 -0.30
N VAL A 101 -8.40 18.02 0.76
CA VAL A 101 -7.97 17.76 2.14
C VAL A 101 -8.13 16.28 2.50
N GLY A 102 -9.28 15.69 2.19
CA GLY A 102 -9.55 14.26 2.43
C GLY A 102 -8.58 13.37 1.65
N PHE A 103 -8.31 13.72 0.39
CA PHE A 103 -7.32 13.06 -0.44
C PHE A 103 -5.92 13.12 0.20
N THR A 104 -5.47 14.32 0.55
CA THR A 104 -4.12 14.53 1.13
C THR A 104 -3.94 13.76 2.44
N VAL A 105 -4.94 13.79 3.32
CA VAL A 105 -4.91 13.04 4.59
C VAL A 105 -4.84 11.52 4.31
N THR A 106 -5.68 11.02 3.40
CA THR A 106 -5.70 9.57 3.10
C THR A 106 -4.39 9.10 2.47
N VAL A 107 -3.83 9.89 1.55
CA VAL A 107 -2.53 9.59 0.94
C VAL A 107 -1.39 9.67 1.96
N PHE A 108 -1.42 10.64 2.89
CA PHE A 108 -0.46 10.72 3.99
C PHE A 108 -0.52 9.47 4.88
N VAL A 109 -1.72 9.03 5.28
CA VAL A 109 -1.92 7.80 6.06
C VAL A 109 -1.38 6.58 5.31
N LEU A 110 -1.68 6.48 4.02
CA LEU A 110 -1.15 5.40 3.17
C LEU A 110 0.38 5.40 3.17
N GLY A 111 1.01 6.55 2.93
CA GLY A 111 2.46 6.72 2.93
C GLY A 111 3.11 6.37 4.28
N PHE A 112 2.48 6.81 5.37
CA PHE A 112 2.93 6.47 6.72
C PHE A 112 2.97 4.95 6.95
N PHE A 113 1.89 4.24 6.66
CA PHE A 113 1.86 2.79 6.83
C PHE A 113 2.79 2.06 5.85
N MET A 114 2.95 2.55 4.62
CA MET A 114 3.96 2.03 3.70
C MET A 114 5.38 2.18 4.26
N ALA A 115 5.68 3.28 4.97
CA ALA A 115 6.96 3.46 5.64
C ALA A 115 7.22 2.41 6.73
N LEU A 116 6.21 2.13 7.57
CA LEU A 116 6.27 1.09 8.58
C LEU A 116 6.52 -0.29 7.94
N GLY A 117 5.78 -0.59 6.87
CA GLY A 117 5.92 -1.84 6.12
C GLY A 117 7.29 -2.02 5.48
N LYS A 118 7.90 -0.95 4.95
CA LYS A 118 9.28 -0.99 4.40
C LYS A 118 10.28 -1.49 5.45
N ALA A 119 10.20 -1.00 6.67
CA ALA A 119 11.06 -1.44 7.75
C ALA A 119 10.76 -2.87 8.18
N ALA A 120 9.47 -3.21 8.33
CA ALA A 120 9.03 -4.52 8.75
C ALA A 120 9.47 -5.64 7.79
N VAL A 121 9.42 -5.42 6.47
CA VAL A 121 9.92 -6.41 5.49
C VAL A 121 11.40 -6.68 5.70
N TYR A 122 12.22 -5.65 5.86
CA TYR A 122 13.66 -5.83 6.07
C TYR A 122 14.00 -6.50 7.40
N LYS A 123 13.17 -6.32 8.45
CA LYS A 123 13.34 -7.02 9.73
C LYS A 123 13.13 -8.54 9.62
N HIS A 124 12.34 -9.01 8.67
CA HIS A 124 12.16 -10.44 8.45
C HIS A 124 13.39 -11.11 7.85
N ILE A 125 14.21 -10.40 7.06
CA ILE A 125 15.33 -11.00 6.32
C ILE A 125 16.34 -11.69 7.24
N PRO A 126 16.92 -11.03 8.27
CA PRO A 126 17.88 -11.69 9.16
C PRO A 126 17.24 -12.79 10.02
N VAL A 127 15.94 -12.73 10.29
CA VAL A 127 15.21 -13.74 11.07
C VAL A 127 15.08 -15.05 10.29
N TYR A 128 14.72 -14.97 9.00
CA TYR A 128 14.49 -16.16 8.17
C TYR A 128 15.74 -16.61 7.38
N TYR A 129 16.67 -15.69 7.09
CA TYR A 129 17.85 -15.93 6.27
C TYR A 129 19.12 -15.37 6.91
N PRO A 130 19.52 -15.81 8.12
CA PRO A 130 20.64 -15.21 8.86
C PRO A 130 21.98 -15.30 8.10
N ASN A 131 22.18 -16.38 7.33
CA ASN A 131 23.42 -16.61 6.59
C ASN A 131 23.46 -15.92 5.20
N HIS A 132 22.33 -15.35 4.73
CA HIS A 132 22.19 -14.80 3.38
C HIS A 132 21.53 -13.41 3.37
N VAL A 133 21.66 -12.64 4.44
CA VAL A 133 20.99 -11.35 4.63
C VAL A 133 21.23 -10.40 3.47
N GLY A 134 22.47 -10.28 2.99
CA GLY A 134 22.83 -9.39 1.89
C GLY A 134 22.19 -9.80 0.55
N ALA A 135 22.29 -11.08 0.21
CA ALA A 135 21.76 -11.61 -1.06
C ALA A 135 20.22 -11.50 -1.10
N VAL A 136 19.55 -11.91 -0.02
CA VAL A 136 18.09 -11.83 0.08
C VAL A 136 17.62 -10.37 0.13
N GLY A 137 18.32 -9.50 0.88
CA GLY A 137 18.04 -8.07 0.94
C GLY A 137 18.17 -7.39 -0.43
N GLY A 138 19.19 -7.76 -1.20
CA GLY A 138 19.40 -7.30 -2.57
C GLY A 138 18.26 -7.73 -3.51
N LEU A 139 17.84 -9.00 -3.44
CA LEU A 139 16.72 -9.53 -4.22
C LEU A 139 15.39 -8.83 -3.87
N VAL A 140 15.12 -8.64 -2.58
CA VAL A 140 13.93 -7.91 -2.10
C VAL A 140 13.97 -6.46 -2.59
N GLY A 141 15.14 -5.80 -2.52
CA GLY A 141 15.34 -4.44 -3.04
C GLY A 141 15.10 -4.36 -4.56
N MET A 142 15.59 -5.33 -5.32
CA MET A 142 15.37 -5.42 -6.77
C MET A 142 13.88 -5.55 -7.11
N ILE A 143 13.14 -6.44 -6.42
CA ILE A 143 11.69 -6.60 -6.62
C ILE A 143 10.95 -5.30 -6.30
N GLY A 144 11.35 -4.60 -5.24
CA GLY A 144 10.77 -3.30 -4.90
C GLY A 144 11.07 -2.23 -5.96
N GLY A 145 12.31 -2.17 -6.45
CA GLY A 145 12.70 -1.27 -7.54
C GLY A 145 11.93 -1.54 -8.83
N LEU A 146 11.72 -2.82 -9.16
CA LEU A 146 10.89 -3.24 -10.30
C LEU A 146 9.45 -2.74 -10.17
N GLY A 147 8.89 -2.78 -8.95
CA GLY A 147 7.57 -2.20 -8.68
C GLY A 147 7.52 -0.69 -8.95
N GLY A 148 8.56 0.05 -8.50
CA GLY A 148 8.69 1.48 -8.77
C GLY A 148 8.82 1.83 -10.25
N PHE A 149 9.32 0.92 -11.07
CA PHE A 149 9.41 1.08 -12.53
C PHE A 149 8.13 0.64 -13.25
N LEU A 150 7.58 -0.53 -12.95
CA LEU A 150 6.45 -1.10 -13.67
C LEU A 150 5.11 -0.43 -13.34
N LEU A 151 4.91 -0.03 -12.07
CA LEU A 151 3.64 0.53 -11.64
C LEU A 151 3.29 1.88 -12.31
N PRO A 152 4.21 2.85 -12.50
CA PRO A 152 3.89 4.06 -13.24
C PRO A 152 3.46 3.78 -14.69
N ILE A 153 4.09 2.80 -15.34
CA ILE A 153 3.69 2.36 -16.68
C ILE A 153 2.27 1.78 -16.65
N LEU A 154 1.99 0.90 -15.68
CA LEU A 154 0.65 0.35 -15.49
C LEU A 154 -0.39 1.44 -15.23
N PHE A 155 -0.07 2.46 -14.42
CA PHE A 155 -0.96 3.57 -14.14
C PHE A 155 -1.30 4.36 -15.41
N GLY A 156 -0.31 4.60 -16.29
CA GLY A 156 -0.52 5.23 -17.60
C GLY A 156 -1.45 4.40 -18.48
N VAL A 157 -1.17 3.11 -18.63
CA VAL A 157 -2.01 2.19 -19.44
C VAL A 157 -3.44 2.12 -18.90
N LEU A 158 -3.62 2.03 -17.59
CA LEU A 158 -4.95 2.00 -16.98
C LEU A 158 -5.69 3.32 -17.16
N LEU A 159 -4.98 4.46 -17.07
CA LEU A 159 -5.56 5.76 -17.35
C LEU A 159 -6.03 5.85 -18.81
N ASP A 160 -5.23 5.39 -19.76
CA ASP A 160 -5.58 5.40 -21.18
C ASP A 160 -6.78 4.48 -21.49
N LEU A 161 -6.85 3.32 -20.84
CA LEU A 161 -7.94 2.36 -21.04
C LEU A 161 -9.25 2.78 -20.37
N THR A 162 -9.19 3.37 -19.19
CA THR A 162 -10.37 3.67 -18.36
C THR A 162 -10.81 5.12 -18.42
N GLY A 163 -9.90 6.03 -18.76
CA GLY A 163 -10.11 7.48 -18.66
C GLY A 163 -10.15 7.99 -17.20
N LEU A 164 -9.89 7.13 -16.20
CA LEU A 164 -10.01 7.45 -14.79
C LEU A 164 -8.65 7.62 -14.13
N TRP A 165 -8.37 8.79 -13.59
CA TRP A 165 -7.15 9.04 -12.82
C TRP A 165 -7.04 8.17 -11.56
N THR A 166 -8.17 7.78 -10.96
CA THR A 166 -8.23 6.92 -9.77
C THR A 166 -7.88 5.46 -10.06
N SER A 167 -7.76 5.04 -11.33
CA SER A 167 -7.40 3.68 -11.73
C SER A 167 -6.04 3.22 -11.16
N CYS A 168 -5.11 4.15 -10.92
CA CYS A 168 -3.84 3.85 -10.25
C CYS A 168 -4.07 3.29 -8.83
N PHE A 169 -5.02 3.84 -8.07
CA PHE A 169 -5.36 3.35 -6.73
C PHE A 169 -6.14 2.03 -6.79
N MET A 170 -6.96 1.80 -7.84
CA MET A 170 -7.59 0.49 -8.09
C MET A 170 -6.53 -0.60 -8.30
N ALA A 171 -5.50 -0.31 -9.11
CA ALA A 171 -4.37 -1.23 -9.30
C ALA A 171 -3.64 -1.51 -7.97
N LEU A 172 -3.38 -0.47 -7.18
CA LEU A 172 -2.72 -0.63 -5.88
C LEU A 172 -3.58 -1.39 -4.88
N PHE A 173 -4.90 -1.21 -4.91
CA PHE A 173 -5.83 -2.01 -4.10
C PHE A 173 -5.68 -3.50 -4.41
N VAL A 174 -5.63 -3.88 -5.69
CA VAL A 174 -5.42 -5.27 -6.09
C VAL A 174 -4.05 -5.79 -5.62
N VAL A 175 -2.99 -5.01 -5.80
CA VAL A 175 -1.63 -5.40 -5.39
C VAL A 175 -1.54 -5.62 -3.87
N VAL A 176 -2.13 -4.73 -3.07
CA VAL A 176 -2.10 -4.88 -1.61
C VAL A 176 -3.02 -6.01 -1.14
N ALA A 177 -4.17 -6.23 -1.78
CA ALA A 177 -5.07 -7.34 -1.47
C ALA A 177 -4.39 -8.70 -1.74
N VAL A 178 -3.71 -8.83 -2.87
CA VAL A 178 -2.89 -10.01 -3.19
C VAL A 178 -1.77 -10.19 -2.16
N SER A 179 -1.07 -9.11 -1.80
CA SER A 179 0.01 -9.15 -0.82
C SER A 179 -0.46 -9.59 0.56
N LEU A 180 -1.61 -9.07 1.03
CA LEU A 180 -2.21 -9.46 2.31
C LEU A 180 -2.67 -10.91 2.30
N THR A 181 -3.36 -11.32 1.24
CA THR A 181 -3.84 -12.70 1.09
C THR A 181 -2.68 -13.69 1.11
N TRP A 182 -1.63 -13.40 0.32
CA TRP A 182 -0.43 -14.22 0.29
C TRP A 182 0.24 -14.30 1.67
N MET A 183 0.38 -13.17 2.36
CA MET A 183 0.94 -13.14 3.70
C MET A 183 0.12 -13.99 4.67
N HIS A 184 -1.21 -13.84 4.65
CA HIS A 184 -2.09 -14.61 5.52
C HIS A 184 -1.98 -16.12 5.28
N VAL A 185 -2.00 -16.55 4.01
CA VAL A 185 -1.83 -17.98 3.65
C VAL A 185 -0.48 -18.50 4.10
N THR A 186 0.61 -17.76 3.85
CA THR A 186 1.96 -18.17 4.26
C THR A 186 2.08 -18.30 5.77
N VAL A 187 1.56 -17.34 6.53
CA VAL A 187 1.57 -17.37 7.99
C VAL A 187 0.81 -18.59 8.51
N ARG A 188 -0.38 -18.87 7.96
CA ARG A 188 -1.18 -20.05 8.34
C ARG A 188 -0.46 -21.37 8.02
N GLN A 189 0.23 -21.44 6.89
CA GLN A 189 1.02 -22.64 6.55
C GLN A 189 2.18 -22.85 7.53
N MET A 190 2.89 -21.79 7.90
CA MET A 190 3.98 -21.85 8.88
C MET A 190 3.47 -22.26 10.27
N GLU A 191 2.34 -21.76 10.71
CA GLU A 191 1.71 -22.12 11.99
C GLU A 191 1.28 -23.59 12.01
N ARG A 192 0.70 -24.08 10.92
CA ARG A 192 0.33 -25.50 10.79
C ARG A 192 1.56 -26.41 10.77
N ALA A 193 2.62 -26.02 10.07
CA ALA A 193 3.87 -26.78 10.04
C ALA A 193 4.55 -26.82 11.44
N ALA A 194 4.46 -25.76 12.21
CA ALA A 194 4.99 -25.71 13.57
C ALA A 194 4.14 -26.52 14.58
N ALA A 195 2.83 -26.62 14.38
CA ALA A 195 1.92 -27.40 15.23
C ALA A 195 2.00 -28.91 14.97
N GLY A 196 2.34 -29.31 13.76
CA GLY A 196 2.39 -30.74 13.35
C GLY A 196 3.30 -31.61 14.23
N PRO A 197 4.56 -31.25 14.54
CA PRO A 197 5.43 -32.03 15.39
C PRO A 197 4.96 -32.10 16.86
N ALA A 198 4.34 -31.04 17.35
CA ALA A 198 3.82 -30.97 18.72
C ALA A 198 2.58 -31.87 18.92
N LEU A 199 1.70 -31.98 17.92
CA LEU A 199 0.55 -32.87 17.93
C LEU A 199 0.94 -34.34 17.79
N ALA A 200 1.99 -34.64 17.03
CA ALA A 200 2.50 -36.00 16.88
C ALA A 200 3.24 -36.52 18.13
N ALA A 201 3.63 -35.64 19.05
CA ALA A 201 4.30 -36.00 20.31
C ALA A 201 3.34 -36.23 21.49
N LEU A 202 2.01 -36.06 21.30
CA LEU A 202 1.03 -36.38 22.32
C LEU A 202 0.88 -37.91 22.40
N PRO A 203 0.92 -38.53 23.64
CA PRO A 203 0.67 -39.96 23.80
C PRO A 203 -0.77 -40.27 23.32
N PRO A 204 -1.01 -41.42 22.67
CA PRO A 204 -2.36 -41.87 22.35
C PRO A 204 -3.13 -42.10 23.66
N ASP A 205 -4.35 -41.60 23.76
CA ASP A 205 -5.29 -41.81 24.88
C ASP A 205 -5.55 -43.30 25.12
#